data_ac4ecdc9ebbc3cb05503aa7afb7b07cb
#
_entry.id   ac4ecdc9ebbc3cb05503aa7afb7b07cb
#
_cell.length_a   1.000
_cell.length_b   1.000
_cell.length_c   1.000
_cell.angle_alpha   90.00
_cell.angle_beta   90.00
_cell.angle_gamma   90.00
#
_symmetry.space_group_name_H-M   'P 1'
#
loop_
_entity.id
_entity.type
_entity.pdbx_description
1 polymer ?
#
loop_
_entity_poly.entity_id
_entity_poly.type
_entity_poly.pdbx_seq_one_letter_code
_entity_poly.pdbx_strand_id
1 'polypeptide(L)'
;MTGSARFQKGIRRWAASAAAMALALAGPAGADGLSVIGFDDAVHHWQLKRGSDYPRHDESDVRAIADNLLLMQRNHGGWVQNRDPLQVMSAGDVKQLLAEKGETQGSFDNRNVFTQIEYLMGAFVLTGEQQYREAATRGLDYLLRNQFETCGGWPHSVPAQAAYQSRLTVADEVFSGPLTLLRRISEARAPFDAFDAETRATAKAALARGEDCLLRLQVRQGDTLTGWAGQYDPMTLAPMGGRTFELTAIVSQETVAILDYLMSIESPSPEVIASVAGAAEWLRAVQIEGWRLETVPLQSEQAYRYHNAKFDRQLVADPGARPLWARFYDIADNTPVLANRDGMRVERFDQIDPERRTGYSWYGNWASTLLDRDFPAWRCRVLGTTSEGAPCT
;
A
#
# COMPACT_ATOMS: atom_id res chain seq x y z
N MET A 1 -0.91 -48.30 -10.94
CA MET A 1 -0.03 -48.11 -9.79
C MET A 1 0.89 -46.93 -10.05
N THR A 2 0.92 -45.96 -9.11
CA THR A 2 1.88 -44.88 -8.96
C THR A 2 1.87 -43.74 -9.97
N GLY A 3 1.34 -42.56 -9.54
CA GLY A 3 1.52 -41.31 -10.25
C GLY A 3 0.59 -40.17 -9.83
N SER A 4 0.28 -40.01 -8.55
CA SER A 4 -0.52 -38.89 -8.07
C SER A 4 0.06 -38.32 -6.77
N ALA A 5 1.07 -37.50 -6.86
CA ALA A 5 1.57 -36.77 -5.70
C ALA A 5 2.58 -35.66 -6.08
N ARG A 6 2.19 -34.69 -6.93
CA ARG A 6 3.04 -33.49 -7.17
C ARG A 6 2.29 -32.21 -7.56
N PHE A 7 0.96 -32.12 -7.36
CA PHE A 7 0.19 -30.94 -7.82
C PHE A 7 -0.44 -30.10 -6.69
N GLN A 8 -0.09 -30.33 -5.43
CA GLN A 8 -0.74 -29.63 -4.29
C GLN A 8 0.10 -28.58 -3.56
N LYS A 9 1.28 -28.19 -4.06
CA LYS A 9 2.13 -27.19 -3.38
C LYS A 9 2.03 -25.76 -3.92
N GLY A 10 1.26 -25.50 -5.00
CA GLY A 10 1.20 -24.19 -5.65
C GLY A 10 0.07 -23.25 -5.22
N ILE A 11 -0.95 -23.71 -4.51
CA ILE A 11 -2.20 -22.93 -4.34
C ILE A 11 -2.33 -22.27 -2.95
N ARG A 12 -1.40 -22.46 -2.03
CA ARG A 12 -1.55 -22.01 -0.63
C ARG A 12 -0.97 -20.64 -0.28
N ARG A 13 -0.48 -19.82 -1.22
CA ARG A 13 0.18 -18.54 -0.90
C ARG A 13 -0.56 -17.25 -1.28
N TRP A 14 -1.78 -17.31 -1.81
CA TRP A 14 -2.47 -16.14 -2.36
C TRP A 14 -3.49 -15.46 -1.42
N ALA A 15 -3.64 -15.94 -0.19
CA ALA A 15 -4.61 -15.39 0.76
C ALA A 15 -3.98 -14.63 1.95
N ALA A 16 -2.68 -14.34 1.93
CA ALA A 16 -1.98 -13.84 3.12
C ALA A 16 -1.26 -12.49 2.96
N SER A 17 -1.43 -11.78 1.84
CA SER A 17 -0.71 -10.50 1.65
C SER A 17 -1.39 -9.26 2.23
N ALA A 18 -2.45 -9.41 3.00
CA ALA A 18 -3.15 -8.27 3.61
C ALA A 18 -3.05 -8.22 5.15
N ALA A 19 -2.18 -8.97 5.78
CA ALA A 19 -2.18 -8.98 7.25
C ALA A 19 -0.84 -9.43 7.83
N ALA A 20 0.19 -8.63 7.73
CA ALA A 20 1.33 -8.74 8.63
C ALA A 20 2.16 -7.44 8.65
N MET A 21 1.57 -6.31 8.98
CA MET A 21 2.31 -5.27 9.69
C MET A 21 2.28 -5.64 11.18
N ALA A 22 2.85 -6.80 11.52
CA ALA A 22 3.28 -7.05 12.86
C ALA A 22 4.38 -6.02 13.16
N LEU A 23 4.21 -5.23 14.24
CA LEU A 23 5.30 -4.51 14.87
C LEU A 23 6.51 -5.47 14.95
N ALA A 24 7.43 -5.36 14.02
CA ALA A 24 8.76 -5.89 14.22
C ALA A 24 9.42 -4.98 15.27
N LEU A 25 9.24 -5.32 16.52
CA LEU A 25 10.16 -4.91 17.58
C LEU A 25 11.55 -5.29 17.07
N ALA A 26 12.37 -4.30 16.80
CA ALA A 26 13.75 -4.48 16.40
C ALA A 26 14.44 -5.32 17.48
N GLY A 27 14.53 -6.61 17.25
CA GLY A 27 15.48 -7.47 17.92
C GLY A 27 16.90 -7.04 17.53
N PRO A 28 17.93 -7.37 18.32
CA PRO A 28 19.30 -7.04 17.97
C PRO A 28 19.61 -7.66 16.61
N ALA A 29 20.27 -6.88 15.73
CA ALA A 29 20.72 -7.29 14.41
C ALA A 29 21.54 -8.59 14.51
N GLY A 30 20.84 -9.72 14.39
CA GLY A 30 21.43 -11.01 14.10
C GLY A 30 21.70 -11.10 12.61
N ALA A 31 22.51 -12.05 12.19
CA ALA A 31 23.01 -12.27 10.83
C ALA A 31 21.96 -12.45 9.71
N ASP A 32 20.74 -12.03 9.92
CA ASP A 32 19.62 -12.10 8.98
C ASP A 32 19.55 -10.78 8.22
N GLY A 33 19.49 -10.86 6.87
CA GLY A 33 19.45 -9.72 5.96
C GLY A 33 18.32 -8.72 6.26
N LEU A 34 18.32 -7.59 5.57
CA LEU A 34 17.21 -6.61 5.64
C LEU A 34 15.95 -7.20 5.01
N SER A 35 14.80 -6.91 5.60
CA SER A 35 13.52 -7.33 5.04
C SER A 35 13.30 -6.73 3.66
N VAL A 36 12.96 -7.58 2.69
CA VAL A 36 12.62 -7.19 1.31
C VAL A 36 11.11 -7.18 1.06
N ILE A 37 10.29 -7.49 2.08
CA ILE A 37 8.83 -7.58 1.95
C ILE A 37 8.19 -6.27 1.45
N GLY A 38 8.85 -5.15 1.69
CA GLY A 38 8.44 -3.86 1.16
C GLY A 38 8.43 -3.77 -0.37
N PHE A 39 9.18 -4.65 -1.05
CA PHE A 39 9.27 -4.69 -2.51
C PHE A 39 8.32 -5.69 -3.17
N ASP A 40 7.47 -6.40 -2.42
CA ASP A 40 6.61 -7.47 -2.97
C ASP A 40 5.73 -6.97 -4.13
N ASP A 41 5.15 -5.76 -4.03
CA ASP A 41 4.37 -5.17 -5.11
C ASP A 41 5.22 -4.88 -6.35
N ALA A 42 6.40 -4.32 -6.16
CA ALA A 42 7.34 -4.04 -7.26
C ALA A 42 7.78 -5.33 -7.96
N VAL A 43 8.11 -6.37 -7.18
CA VAL A 43 8.46 -7.70 -7.67
C VAL A 43 7.30 -8.33 -8.43
N HIS A 44 6.10 -8.32 -7.86
CA HIS A 44 4.90 -8.86 -8.51
C HIS A 44 4.65 -8.22 -9.88
N HIS A 45 4.63 -6.90 -9.96
CA HIS A 45 4.40 -6.18 -11.21
C HIS A 45 5.54 -6.35 -12.22
N TRP A 46 6.78 -6.47 -11.75
CA TRP A 46 7.92 -6.76 -12.60
C TRP A 46 7.79 -8.14 -13.24
N GLN A 47 7.40 -9.14 -12.45
CA GLN A 47 7.19 -10.51 -12.91
C GLN A 47 6.00 -10.63 -13.87
N LEU A 48 4.93 -9.88 -13.67
CA LEU A 48 3.83 -9.80 -14.64
C LEU A 48 4.29 -9.29 -16.01
N LYS A 49 5.26 -8.37 -16.04
CA LYS A 49 5.76 -7.78 -17.27
C LYS A 49 6.84 -8.61 -17.95
N ARG A 50 7.73 -9.25 -17.20
CA ARG A 50 8.93 -9.94 -17.70
C ARG A 50 8.91 -11.46 -17.54
N GLY A 51 7.91 -12.01 -16.90
CA GLY A 51 7.92 -13.39 -16.41
C GLY A 51 8.69 -13.51 -15.11
N SER A 52 8.66 -14.70 -14.50
CA SER A 52 9.34 -14.99 -13.23
C SER A 52 10.68 -15.72 -13.41
N ASP A 53 11.04 -16.04 -14.66
CA ASP A 53 12.24 -16.82 -15.00
C ASP A 53 13.43 -15.89 -15.32
N TYR A 54 13.94 -15.22 -14.28
CA TYR A 54 15.16 -14.41 -14.34
C TYR A 54 15.97 -14.57 -13.04
N PRO A 55 17.31 -14.44 -13.09
CA PRO A 55 18.14 -14.62 -11.90
C PRO A 55 17.90 -13.49 -10.90
N ARG A 56 17.81 -13.86 -9.63
CA ARG A 56 17.63 -12.93 -8.50
C ARG A 56 18.72 -13.16 -7.46
N HIS A 57 19.13 -12.08 -6.80
CA HIS A 57 19.96 -12.13 -5.61
C HIS A 57 19.20 -12.79 -4.45
N ASP A 58 19.94 -13.42 -3.55
CA ASP A 58 19.39 -13.85 -2.26
C ASP A 58 18.99 -12.62 -1.43
N GLU A 59 17.96 -12.78 -0.59
CA GLU A 59 17.48 -11.68 0.26
C GLU A 59 18.55 -11.21 1.28
N SER A 60 19.52 -12.05 1.59
CA SER A 60 20.69 -11.73 2.43
C SER A 60 21.78 -10.93 1.69
N ASP A 61 21.73 -10.82 0.36
CA ASP A 61 22.70 -10.06 -0.46
C ASP A 61 22.45 -8.55 -0.37
N VAL A 62 22.50 -8.00 0.83
CA VAL A 62 22.15 -6.59 1.14
C VAL A 62 22.87 -5.60 0.22
N ARG A 63 24.17 -5.80 -0.06
CA ARG A 63 24.94 -4.91 -0.94
C ARG A 63 24.42 -4.94 -2.37
N ALA A 64 24.21 -6.12 -2.92
CA ALA A 64 23.76 -6.25 -4.31
C ALA A 64 22.39 -5.60 -4.53
N ILE A 65 21.47 -5.78 -3.57
CA ILE A 65 20.14 -5.17 -3.61
C ILE A 65 20.24 -3.64 -3.46
N ALA A 66 21.04 -3.15 -2.52
CA ALA A 66 21.25 -1.71 -2.31
C ALA A 66 21.91 -1.05 -3.55
N ASP A 67 22.91 -1.70 -4.18
CA ASP A 67 23.54 -1.22 -5.41
C ASP A 67 22.54 -1.16 -6.57
N ASN A 68 21.63 -2.12 -6.66
CA ASN A 68 20.53 -2.07 -7.63
C ASN A 68 19.61 -0.86 -7.36
N LEU A 69 19.28 -0.56 -6.11
CA LEU A 69 18.51 0.63 -5.76
C LEU A 69 19.25 1.93 -6.12
N LEU A 70 20.56 2.01 -5.91
CA LEU A 70 21.39 3.12 -6.39
C LEU A 70 21.32 3.25 -7.90
N LEU A 71 21.45 2.14 -8.62
CA LEU A 71 21.39 2.10 -10.08
C LEU A 71 20.03 2.54 -10.62
N MET A 72 18.93 2.16 -9.96
CA MET A 72 17.56 2.51 -10.32
C MET A 72 17.18 3.96 -9.96
N GLN A 73 17.84 4.60 -8.97
CA GLN A 73 17.53 5.95 -8.52
C GLN A 73 17.79 6.96 -9.63
N ARG A 74 16.83 7.81 -9.94
CA ARG A 74 16.95 8.94 -10.88
C ARG A 74 17.78 10.08 -10.30
N ASN A 75 18.32 10.98 -11.13
CA ASN A 75 19.08 12.14 -10.69
C ASN A 75 18.28 13.08 -9.77
N HIS A 76 16.97 13.11 -9.93
CA HIS A 76 16.08 13.87 -9.05
C HIS A 76 15.82 13.19 -7.68
N GLY A 77 16.40 12.03 -7.40
CA GLY A 77 16.31 11.33 -6.10
C GLY A 77 15.19 10.30 -5.98
N GLY A 78 14.18 10.33 -6.85
CA GLY A 78 13.10 9.35 -6.85
C GLY A 78 13.38 8.11 -7.69
N TRP A 79 12.41 7.18 -7.71
CA TRP A 79 12.43 5.95 -8.49
C TRP A 79 11.16 5.81 -9.32
N VAL A 80 11.24 5.01 -10.38
CA VAL A 80 10.07 4.53 -11.12
C VAL A 80 9.56 3.26 -10.43
N GLN A 81 8.24 3.17 -10.26
CA GLN A 81 7.60 2.01 -9.61
C GLN A 81 7.78 0.71 -10.42
N ASN A 82 7.49 -0.42 -9.76
CA ASN A 82 7.36 -1.73 -10.39
C ASN A 82 8.66 -2.25 -11.04
N ARG A 83 9.79 -2.09 -10.34
CA ARG A 83 11.08 -2.72 -10.68
C ARG A 83 11.54 -3.60 -9.53
N ASP A 84 11.98 -4.83 -9.84
CA ASP A 84 12.51 -5.74 -8.84
C ASP A 84 13.95 -5.39 -8.48
N PRO A 85 14.24 -4.91 -7.25
CA PRO A 85 15.60 -4.60 -6.83
C PRO A 85 16.46 -5.86 -6.57
N LEU A 86 15.84 -7.04 -6.50
CA LEU A 86 16.56 -8.29 -6.32
C LEU A 86 17.02 -8.89 -7.66
N GLN A 87 16.66 -8.33 -8.81
CA GLN A 87 17.09 -8.84 -10.11
C GLN A 87 18.64 -8.79 -10.23
N VAL A 88 19.25 -9.88 -10.67
CA VAL A 88 20.64 -9.84 -11.12
C VAL A 88 20.70 -9.10 -12.46
N MET A 89 21.30 -7.91 -12.47
CA MET A 89 21.31 -7.02 -13.62
C MET A 89 22.29 -7.52 -14.70
N SER A 90 21.81 -7.67 -15.93
CA SER A 90 22.68 -7.86 -17.08
C SER A 90 23.42 -6.56 -17.44
N ALA A 91 24.50 -6.65 -18.21
CA ALA A 91 25.19 -5.46 -18.75
C ALA A 91 24.25 -4.56 -19.58
N GLY A 92 23.24 -5.16 -20.23
CA GLY A 92 22.20 -4.43 -20.95
C GLY A 92 21.27 -3.65 -20.01
N ASP A 93 20.83 -4.27 -18.90
CA ASP A 93 19.99 -3.61 -17.88
C ASP A 93 20.74 -2.43 -17.24
N VAL A 94 22.03 -2.64 -16.88
CA VAL A 94 22.88 -1.58 -16.32
C VAL A 94 23.02 -0.41 -17.30
N LYS A 95 23.31 -0.69 -18.57
CA LYS A 95 23.42 0.36 -19.61
C LYS A 95 22.11 1.14 -19.76
N GLN A 96 20.99 0.45 -19.78
CA GLN A 96 19.67 1.07 -19.87
C GLN A 96 19.40 1.97 -18.66
N LEU A 97 19.61 1.47 -17.43
CA LEU A 97 19.37 2.23 -16.20
C LEU A 97 20.25 3.48 -16.11
N LEU A 98 21.53 3.38 -16.54
CA LEU A 98 22.41 4.53 -16.59
C LEU A 98 21.93 5.58 -17.61
N ALA A 99 21.44 5.17 -18.77
CA ALA A 99 20.85 6.09 -19.76
C ALA A 99 19.58 6.79 -19.25
N GLU A 100 18.81 6.10 -18.41
CA GLU A 100 17.58 6.60 -17.83
C GLU A 100 17.77 7.54 -16.62
N LYS A 101 19.00 7.70 -16.09
CA LYS A 101 19.29 8.53 -14.89
C LYS A 101 18.75 9.97 -14.98
N GLY A 102 18.81 10.57 -16.16
CA GLY A 102 18.37 11.94 -16.42
C GLY A 102 16.87 12.09 -16.66
N GLU A 103 16.11 11.00 -16.73
CA GLU A 103 14.66 11.08 -16.92
C GLU A 103 13.97 11.66 -15.68
N THR A 104 12.87 12.39 -15.91
CA THR A 104 12.17 13.14 -14.87
C THR A 104 11.11 12.35 -14.13
N GLN A 105 10.74 11.17 -14.64
CA GLN A 105 9.67 10.36 -14.09
C GLN A 105 10.06 9.71 -12.77
N GLY A 106 9.16 9.85 -11.78
CA GLY A 106 9.17 9.15 -10.51
C GLY A 106 7.74 8.85 -10.05
N SER A 107 7.58 7.95 -9.12
CA SER A 107 6.25 7.55 -8.63
C SER A 107 6.31 7.22 -7.15
N PHE A 108 5.18 7.45 -6.46
CA PHE A 108 4.95 7.01 -5.08
C PHE A 108 4.09 5.74 -5.01
N ASP A 109 3.54 5.31 -6.16
CA ASP A 109 2.66 4.16 -6.30
C ASP A 109 3.33 2.83 -5.94
N ASN A 110 2.54 1.86 -5.51
CA ASN A 110 3.01 0.51 -5.18
C ASN A 110 4.19 0.50 -4.19
N ARG A 111 4.05 1.22 -3.07
CA ARG A 111 5.04 1.29 -1.98
C ARG A 111 6.40 1.87 -2.40
N ASN A 112 6.43 2.60 -3.49
CA ASN A 112 7.67 3.16 -4.04
C ASN A 112 8.13 4.40 -3.26
N VAL A 113 9.41 4.71 -3.28
CA VAL A 113 10.13 5.77 -2.60
C VAL A 113 10.39 5.48 -1.12
N PHE A 114 9.38 5.30 -0.28
CA PHE A 114 9.59 5.10 1.16
C PHE A 114 10.28 3.77 1.46
N THR A 115 9.95 2.70 0.73
CA THR A 115 10.60 1.39 0.87
C THR A 115 12.08 1.44 0.49
N GLN A 116 12.42 2.15 -0.61
CA GLN A 116 13.81 2.31 -1.05
C GLN A 116 14.64 3.10 -0.04
N ILE A 117 14.07 4.18 0.53
CA ILE A 117 14.76 4.97 1.57
C ILE A 117 15.04 4.11 2.81
N GLU A 118 14.04 3.34 3.24
CA GLU A 118 14.17 2.45 4.39
C GLU A 118 15.25 1.39 4.19
N TYR A 119 15.22 0.70 3.03
CA TYR A 119 16.21 -0.32 2.71
C TYR A 119 17.63 0.26 2.64
N LEU A 120 17.81 1.40 1.96
CA LEU A 120 19.11 2.05 1.83
C LEU A 120 19.68 2.52 3.17
N MET A 121 18.84 3.03 4.09
CA MET A 121 19.28 3.37 5.44
C MET A 121 19.69 2.13 6.23
N GLY A 122 18.93 1.04 6.13
CA GLY A 122 19.31 -0.24 6.73
C GLY A 122 20.64 -0.77 6.17
N ALA A 123 20.83 -0.70 4.86
CA ALA A 123 22.07 -1.11 4.20
C ALA A 123 23.26 -0.25 4.66
N PHE A 124 23.07 1.08 4.82
CA PHE A 124 24.09 1.95 5.38
C PHE A 124 24.49 1.52 6.79
N VAL A 125 23.53 1.25 7.67
CA VAL A 125 23.82 0.84 9.08
C VAL A 125 24.56 -0.49 9.12
N LEU A 126 24.22 -1.45 8.24
CA LEU A 126 24.88 -2.76 8.20
C LEU A 126 26.29 -2.72 7.56
N THR A 127 26.48 -1.89 6.56
CA THR A 127 27.70 -1.93 5.72
C THR A 127 28.70 -0.79 6.00
N GLY A 128 28.22 0.34 6.51
CA GLY A 128 28.97 1.58 6.68
C GLY A 128 29.17 2.37 5.37
N GLU A 129 28.59 1.93 4.24
CA GLU A 129 28.79 2.53 2.93
C GLU A 129 28.00 3.83 2.76
N GLN A 130 28.69 4.97 2.73
CA GLN A 130 28.08 6.31 2.71
C GLN A 130 27.17 6.55 1.50
N GLN A 131 27.47 5.92 0.37
CA GLN A 131 26.64 6.04 -0.84
C GLN A 131 25.18 5.65 -0.62
N TYR A 132 24.89 4.70 0.28
CA TYR A 132 23.52 4.29 0.60
C TYR A 132 22.80 5.37 1.40
N ARG A 133 23.45 5.95 2.41
CA ARG A 133 22.91 7.09 3.16
C ARG A 133 22.64 8.30 2.27
N GLU A 134 23.59 8.64 1.38
CA GLU A 134 23.43 9.74 0.43
C GLU A 134 22.24 9.50 -0.52
N ALA A 135 22.07 8.28 -1.01
CA ALA A 135 20.93 7.92 -1.85
C ALA A 135 19.61 7.98 -1.08
N ALA A 136 19.58 7.49 0.17
CA ALA A 136 18.41 7.61 1.03
C ALA A 136 18.04 9.07 1.30
N THR A 137 19.05 9.94 1.55
CA THR A 137 18.85 11.39 1.72
C THR A 137 18.25 12.02 0.46
N ARG A 138 18.79 11.73 -0.72
CA ARG A 138 18.20 12.22 -1.98
C ARG A 138 16.75 11.72 -2.19
N GLY A 139 16.47 10.48 -1.77
CA GLY A 139 15.11 9.93 -1.79
C GLY A 139 14.17 10.67 -0.84
N LEU A 140 14.63 10.98 0.36
CA LEU A 140 13.87 11.77 1.34
C LEU A 140 13.62 13.20 0.81
N ASP A 141 14.61 13.84 0.23
CA ASP A 141 14.44 15.14 -0.41
C ASP A 141 13.42 15.10 -1.54
N TYR A 142 13.41 14.02 -2.34
CA TYR A 142 12.39 13.81 -3.37
C TYR A 142 10.99 13.68 -2.75
N LEU A 143 10.84 12.93 -1.68
CA LEU A 143 9.57 12.76 -0.96
C LEU A 143 9.08 14.10 -0.40
N LEU A 144 9.95 14.85 0.28
CA LEU A 144 9.60 16.10 0.95
C LEU A 144 9.16 17.20 -0.02
N ARG A 145 9.88 17.39 -1.13
CA ARG A 145 9.54 18.46 -2.10
C ARG A 145 8.32 18.14 -2.98
N ASN A 146 7.87 16.87 -3.03
CA ASN A 146 6.66 16.50 -3.74
C ASN A 146 5.44 16.37 -2.82
N GLN A 147 5.57 16.72 -1.55
CA GLN A 147 4.43 16.85 -0.65
C GLN A 147 3.60 18.08 -1.03
N PHE A 148 2.30 17.93 -1.22
CA PHE A 148 1.41 19.03 -1.56
C PHE A 148 1.38 20.09 -0.45
N GLU A 149 1.62 21.36 -0.81
CA GLU A 149 1.60 22.50 0.13
C GLU A 149 0.19 22.75 0.67
N THR A 150 -0.85 22.51 -0.14
CA THR A 150 -2.26 22.76 0.20
C THR A 150 -2.78 21.85 1.31
N CYS A 151 -2.22 20.65 1.42
CA CYS A 151 -2.71 19.68 2.39
C CYS A 151 -1.59 18.94 3.11
N GLY A 152 -0.65 18.34 2.39
CA GLY A 152 0.41 17.55 3.01
C GLY A 152 0.48 16.09 2.57
N GLY A 153 -0.33 15.71 1.58
CA GLY A 153 -0.25 14.39 0.93
C GLY A 153 0.66 14.39 -0.30
N TRP A 154 0.63 13.31 -1.05
CA TRP A 154 1.48 13.09 -2.21
C TRP A 154 0.68 12.74 -3.47
N PRO A 155 1.19 13.07 -4.68
CA PRO A 155 0.62 12.59 -5.92
C PRO A 155 1.00 11.13 -6.16
N HIS A 156 0.28 10.46 -7.06
CA HIS A 156 0.64 9.11 -7.52
C HIS A 156 2.02 9.12 -8.24
N SER A 157 2.25 10.08 -9.15
CA SER A 157 3.49 10.15 -9.94
C SER A 157 3.87 11.58 -10.32
N VAL A 158 5.16 11.84 -10.47
CA VAL A 158 5.72 13.16 -10.85
C VAL A 158 6.79 12.99 -11.94
N PRO A 159 6.64 13.65 -13.10
CA PRO A 159 5.43 14.32 -13.58
C PRO A 159 4.31 13.33 -13.90
N ALA A 160 3.08 13.78 -13.79
CA ALA A 160 1.92 12.98 -14.15
C ALA A 160 1.82 12.78 -15.67
N GLN A 161 1.54 11.54 -16.09
CA GLN A 161 1.30 11.19 -17.50
C GLN A 161 -0.19 11.01 -17.82
N ALA A 162 -1.01 10.83 -16.78
CA ALA A 162 -2.46 10.77 -16.85
C ALA A 162 -3.06 11.61 -15.72
N ALA A 163 -4.28 12.11 -15.91
CA ALA A 163 -4.93 13.03 -14.99
C ALA A 163 -4.98 12.52 -13.53
N TYR A 164 -5.27 11.23 -13.32
CA TYR A 164 -5.34 10.65 -11.98
C TYR A 164 -3.99 10.66 -11.25
N GLN A 165 -2.87 10.65 -11.98
CA GLN A 165 -1.53 10.58 -11.40
C GLN A 165 -1.08 11.88 -10.72
N SER A 166 -1.71 13.02 -11.03
CA SER A 166 -1.46 14.30 -10.37
C SER A 166 -2.32 14.55 -9.14
N ARG A 167 -3.28 13.66 -8.87
CA ARG A 167 -4.19 13.80 -7.72
C ARG A 167 -3.49 13.46 -6.41
N LEU A 168 -3.96 14.06 -5.33
CA LEU A 168 -3.59 13.63 -3.99
C LEU A 168 -4.09 12.20 -3.80
N THR A 169 -3.18 11.28 -3.51
CA THR A 169 -3.43 9.84 -3.58
C THR A 169 -3.32 9.20 -2.21
N VAL A 170 -4.35 8.47 -1.81
CA VAL A 170 -4.39 7.64 -0.59
C VAL A 170 -4.12 6.18 -0.95
N ALA A 171 -4.55 5.75 -2.13
CA ALA A 171 -4.42 4.37 -2.62
C ALA A 171 -2.97 3.87 -2.63
N ASP A 172 -2.82 2.55 -2.53
CA ASP A 172 -1.57 1.81 -2.68
C ASP A 172 -0.44 2.33 -1.75
N GLU A 173 -0.83 2.71 -0.51
CA GLU A 173 0.05 3.25 0.55
C GLU A 173 0.81 4.54 0.16
N VAL A 174 0.38 5.24 -0.89
CA VAL A 174 1.01 6.52 -1.32
C VAL A 174 0.94 7.57 -0.21
N PHE A 175 -0.01 7.46 0.71
CA PHE A 175 -0.15 8.37 1.85
C PHE A 175 0.42 7.77 3.15
N SER A 176 -0.05 6.60 3.55
CA SER A 176 0.31 5.97 4.83
C SER A 176 1.79 5.55 4.90
N GLY A 177 2.36 5.10 3.78
CA GLY A 177 3.77 4.70 3.71
C GLY A 177 4.73 5.87 4.00
N PRO A 178 4.65 7.01 3.29
CA PRO A 178 5.41 8.20 3.61
C PRO A 178 5.21 8.71 5.04
N LEU A 179 3.99 8.69 5.59
CA LEU A 179 3.76 9.09 6.98
C LEU A 179 4.46 8.15 7.97
N THR A 180 4.41 6.85 7.72
CA THR A 180 5.12 5.84 8.54
C THR A 180 6.62 6.09 8.52
N LEU A 181 7.21 6.32 7.35
CA LEU A 181 8.63 6.65 7.21
C LEU A 181 8.98 7.94 7.95
N LEU A 182 8.23 9.03 7.72
CA LEU A 182 8.49 10.33 8.35
C LEU A 182 8.37 10.27 9.87
N ARG A 183 7.43 9.49 10.41
CA ARG A 183 7.30 9.25 11.84
C ARG A 183 8.55 8.57 12.39
N ARG A 184 8.99 7.48 11.78
CA ARG A 184 10.20 6.75 12.22
C ARG A 184 11.44 7.63 12.15
N ILE A 185 11.58 8.48 11.13
CA ILE A 185 12.67 9.46 11.03
C ILE A 185 12.59 10.50 12.16
N SER A 186 11.41 11.09 12.37
CA SER A 186 11.22 12.14 13.37
C SER A 186 11.46 11.66 14.81
N GLU A 187 11.15 10.39 15.08
CA GLU A 187 11.34 9.72 16.37
C GLU A 187 12.74 9.08 16.52
N ALA A 188 13.62 9.27 15.54
CA ALA A 188 14.96 8.67 15.52
C ALA A 188 14.95 7.15 15.75
N ARG A 189 13.94 6.44 15.25
CA ARG A 189 13.89 4.97 15.32
C ARG A 189 14.91 4.39 14.33
N ALA A 190 15.69 3.40 14.77
CA ALA A 190 16.64 2.72 13.89
C ALA A 190 15.96 2.21 12.59
N PRO A 191 16.63 2.32 11.44
CA PRO A 191 17.99 2.82 11.19
C PRO A 191 18.08 4.35 10.99
N PHE A 192 17.01 5.11 11.25
CA PHE A 192 16.89 6.54 10.94
C PHE A 192 17.49 7.47 12.01
N ASP A 193 17.94 6.93 13.14
CA ASP A 193 18.76 7.63 14.13
C ASP A 193 20.09 8.14 13.53
N ALA A 194 20.54 7.56 12.42
CA ALA A 194 21.69 8.01 11.65
C ALA A 194 21.47 9.31 10.87
N PHE A 195 20.24 9.81 10.71
CA PHE A 195 19.98 11.15 10.17
C PHE A 195 20.30 12.23 11.21
N ASP A 196 20.74 13.40 10.75
CA ASP A 196 21.02 14.54 11.64
C ASP A 196 19.73 15.16 12.21
N ALA A 197 19.91 16.08 13.17
CA ALA A 197 18.78 16.72 13.85
C ALA A 197 17.95 17.62 12.93
N GLU A 198 18.55 18.25 11.91
CA GLU A 198 17.86 19.11 10.95
C GLU A 198 16.96 18.29 10.02
N THR A 199 17.48 17.19 9.50
CA THR A 199 16.71 16.21 8.70
C THR A 199 15.51 15.68 9.47
N ARG A 200 15.71 15.30 10.76
CA ARG A 200 14.61 14.83 11.60
C ARG A 200 13.58 15.91 11.90
N ALA A 201 14.00 17.16 12.10
CA ALA A 201 13.08 18.28 12.30
C ALA A 201 12.23 18.57 11.05
N THR A 202 12.84 18.53 9.87
CA THR A 202 12.15 18.68 8.58
C THR A 202 11.14 17.55 8.37
N ALA A 203 11.52 16.30 8.63
CA ALA A 203 10.62 15.15 8.58
C ALA A 203 9.44 15.30 9.55
N LYS A 204 9.68 15.78 10.77
CA LYS A 204 8.63 16.04 11.78
C LYS A 204 7.62 17.08 11.29
N ALA A 205 8.09 18.16 10.68
CA ALA A 205 7.21 19.19 10.12
C ALA A 205 6.36 18.65 8.95
N ALA A 206 6.95 17.86 8.06
CA ALA A 206 6.24 17.21 6.96
C ALA A 206 5.21 16.17 7.48
N LEU A 207 5.57 15.40 8.50
CA LEU A 207 4.68 14.46 9.17
C LEU A 207 3.43 15.18 9.71
N ALA A 208 3.63 16.25 10.47
CA ALA A 208 2.51 17.01 11.08
C ALA A 208 1.54 17.54 10.02
N ARG A 209 2.05 18.07 8.89
CA ARG A 209 1.20 18.51 7.78
C ARG A 209 0.42 17.33 7.15
N GLY A 210 1.09 16.19 6.96
CA GLY A 210 0.45 15.02 6.37
C GLY A 210 -0.63 14.42 7.28
N GLU A 211 -0.42 14.37 8.57
CA GLU A 211 -1.41 13.87 9.53
C GLU A 211 -2.64 14.76 9.62
N ASP A 212 -2.46 16.10 9.69
CA ASP A 212 -3.58 17.04 9.60
C ASP A 212 -4.38 16.84 8.31
N CYS A 213 -3.66 16.74 7.18
CA CYS A 213 -4.28 16.47 5.89
C CYS A 213 -5.09 15.17 5.90
N LEU A 214 -4.52 14.08 6.41
CA LEU A 214 -5.18 12.77 6.44
C LEU A 214 -6.51 12.82 7.19
N LEU A 215 -6.55 13.49 8.34
CA LEU A 215 -7.79 13.66 9.12
C LEU A 215 -8.83 14.51 8.37
N ARG A 216 -8.39 15.55 7.64
CA ARG A 216 -9.28 16.40 6.82
C ARG A 216 -9.86 15.68 5.61
N LEU A 217 -9.15 14.69 5.07
CA LEU A 217 -9.59 13.88 3.93
C LEU A 217 -10.61 12.81 4.30
N GLN A 218 -10.80 12.49 5.58
CA GLN A 218 -11.77 11.49 6.00
C GLN A 218 -13.17 11.88 5.56
N VAL A 219 -13.83 11.00 4.80
CA VAL A 219 -15.16 11.26 4.26
C VAL A 219 -16.19 11.31 5.40
N ARG A 220 -17.08 12.29 5.32
CA ARG A 220 -18.20 12.44 6.26
C ARG A 220 -19.53 12.20 5.56
N GLN A 221 -20.40 11.48 6.23
CA GLN A 221 -21.82 11.33 5.87
C GLN A 221 -22.65 12.01 6.96
N GLY A 222 -23.05 13.25 6.71
CA GLY A 222 -23.55 14.13 7.77
C GLY A 222 -22.46 14.38 8.81
N ASP A 223 -22.77 14.09 10.08
CA ASP A 223 -21.82 14.21 11.19
C ASP A 223 -20.95 12.96 11.42
N THR A 224 -21.22 11.87 10.67
CA THR A 224 -20.53 10.59 10.85
C THR A 224 -19.23 10.53 10.06
N LEU A 225 -18.14 10.22 10.74
CA LEU A 225 -16.86 9.89 10.11
C LEU A 225 -16.92 8.49 9.51
N THR A 226 -16.44 8.36 8.25
CA THR A 226 -16.39 7.08 7.53
C THR A 226 -14.95 6.76 7.11
N GLY A 227 -14.73 6.11 5.98
CA GLY A 227 -13.40 5.84 5.44
C GLY A 227 -12.84 6.98 4.59
N TRP A 228 -11.87 6.63 3.75
CA TRP A 228 -11.22 7.55 2.82
C TRP A 228 -11.49 7.13 1.37
N ALA A 229 -11.52 8.12 0.47
CA ALA A 229 -11.47 7.87 -0.96
C ALA A 229 -10.03 7.51 -1.40
N GLY A 230 -9.90 6.85 -2.56
CA GLY A 230 -8.58 6.49 -3.07
C GLY A 230 -7.77 7.69 -3.55
N GLN A 231 -8.44 8.72 -4.06
CA GLN A 231 -7.82 9.96 -4.52
C GLN A 231 -8.69 11.19 -4.24
N TYR A 232 -8.04 12.36 -4.22
CA TYR A 232 -8.67 13.65 -3.96
C TYR A 232 -8.11 14.72 -4.90
N ASP A 233 -8.93 15.72 -5.16
CA ASP A 233 -8.47 16.94 -5.81
C ASP A 233 -7.49 17.68 -4.86
N PRO A 234 -6.25 17.98 -5.29
CA PRO A 234 -5.25 18.56 -4.40
C PRO A 234 -5.56 19.99 -3.96
N MET A 235 -6.48 20.69 -4.62
CA MET A 235 -6.85 22.09 -4.29
C MET A 235 -8.10 22.16 -3.41
N THR A 236 -9.13 21.37 -3.76
CA THR A 236 -10.44 21.42 -3.07
C THR A 236 -10.57 20.35 -2.01
N LEU A 237 -9.72 19.33 -2.02
CA LEU A 237 -9.77 18.14 -1.18
C LEU A 237 -11.06 17.32 -1.35
N ALA A 238 -11.77 17.53 -2.45
CA ALA A 238 -12.94 16.73 -2.79
C ALA A 238 -12.51 15.32 -3.22
N PRO A 239 -13.23 14.25 -2.79
CA PRO A 239 -12.99 12.90 -3.27
C PRO A 239 -13.07 12.81 -4.79
N MET A 240 -12.17 12.04 -5.39
CA MET A 240 -12.09 11.80 -6.84
C MET A 240 -11.89 10.31 -7.13
N GLY A 241 -12.26 9.89 -8.33
CA GLY A 241 -11.91 8.56 -8.83
C GLY A 241 -10.43 8.45 -9.19
N GLY A 242 -9.99 7.26 -9.54
CA GLY A 242 -8.64 6.99 -10.04
C GLY A 242 -8.64 6.73 -11.55
N ARG A 243 -8.29 5.48 -11.93
CA ARG A 243 -8.46 4.97 -13.30
C ARG A 243 -9.93 4.96 -13.70
N THR A 244 -10.24 4.82 -14.96
CA THR A 244 -11.62 4.91 -15.48
C THR A 244 -12.63 4.05 -14.71
N PHE A 245 -12.24 2.86 -14.28
CA PHE A 245 -13.09 1.92 -13.53
C PHE A 245 -13.05 2.14 -11.99
N GLU A 246 -12.19 3.01 -11.50
CA GLU A 246 -12.11 3.41 -10.09
C GLU A 246 -12.91 4.71 -9.92
N LEU A 247 -14.21 4.56 -9.83
CA LEU A 247 -15.12 5.69 -9.68
C LEU A 247 -14.92 6.37 -8.32
N THR A 248 -15.38 7.63 -8.21
CA THR A 248 -15.32 8.36 -6.94
C THR A 248 -16.11 7.60 -5.87
N ALA A 249 -15.42 7.14 -4.82
CA ALA A 249 -15.98 6.26 -3.79
C ALA A 249 -15.13 6.26 -2.53
N ILE A 250 -15.67 5.81 -1.41
CA ILE A 250 -14.90 5.43 -0.22
C ILE A 250 -14.26 4.07 -0.50
N VAL A 251 -12.99 3.91 -0.19
CA VAL A 251 -12.23 2.67 -0.48
C VAL A 251 -11.93 1.93 0.80
N SER A 252 -12.59 0.79 1.00
CA SER A 252 -12.48 0.02 2.25
C SER A 252 -11.09 -0.54 2.51
N GLN A 253 -10.40 -1.02 1.47
CA GLN A 253 -9.05 -1.55 1.58
C GLN A 253 -8.05 -0.47 2.01
N GLU A 254 -8.12 0.70 1.41
CA GLU A 254 -7.26 1.84 1.75
C GLU A 254 -7.58 2.39 3.15
N THR A 255 -8.87 2.35 3.53
CA THR A 255 -9.30 2.70 4.90
C THR A 255 -8.62 1.81 5.94
N VAL A 256 -8.47 0.51 5.68
CA VAL A 256 -7.72 -0.40 6.57
C VAL A 256 -6.26 0.04 6.71
N ALA A 257 -5.56 0.32 5.60
CA ALA A 257 -4.17 0.76 5.63
C ALA A 257 -3.98 2.09 6.40
N ILE A 258 -4.95 3.02 6.28
CA ILE A 258 -4.94 4.25 7.05
C ILE A 258 -5.19 3.98 8.54
N LEU A 259 -6.12 3.09 8.87
CA LEU A 259 -6.38 2.71 10.26
C LEU A 259 -5.17 2.05 10.91
N ASP A 260 -4.46 1.16 10.19
CA ASP A 260 -3.22 0.55 10.67
C ASP A 260 -2.18 1.63 11.01
N TYR A 261 -2.03 2.65 10.15
CA TYR A 261 -1.17 3.78 10.42
C TYR A 261 -1.62 4.59 11.65
N LEU A 262 -2.88 5.04 11.70
CA LEU A 262 -3.39 5.87 12.81
C LEU A 262 -3.35 5.13 14.15
N MET A 263 -3.65 3.84 14.16
CA MET A 263 -3.56 3.00 15.36
C MET A 263 -2.12 2.75 15.83
N SER A 264 -1.12 2.95 14.96
CA SER A 264 0.30 2.85 15.33
C SER A 264 0.80 4.04 16.16
N ILE A 265 0.04 5.13 16.23
CA ILE A 265 0.37 6.32 17.00
C ILE A 265 0.29 5.98 18.49
N GLU A 266 1.40 6.14 19.22
CA GLU A 266 1.50 5.76 20.64
C GLU A 266 0.61 6.62 21.55
N SER A 267 0.57 7.93 21.28
CA SER A 267 -0.24 8.89 22.04
C SER A 267 -1.16 9.66 21.07
N PRO A 268 -2.25 9.03 20.56
CA PRO A 268 -3.12 9.66 19.59
C PRO A 268 -3.91 10.82 20.21
N SER A 269 -4.13 11.88 19.41
CA SER A 269 -4.99 12.99 19.81
C SER A 269 -6.47 12.56 19.83
N PRO A 270 -7.37 13.34 20.49
CA PRO A 270 -8.80 13.07 20.45
C PRO A 270 -9.37 12.98 19.03
N GLU A 271 -8.86 13.77 18.09
CA GLU A 271 -9.25 13.76 16.68
C GLU A 271 -8.86 12.44 16.00
N VAL A 272 -7.64 11.94 16.25
CA VAL A 272 -7.19 10.63 15.77
C VAL A 272 -8.06 9.51 16.36
N ILE A 273 -8.37 9.58 17.65
CA ILE A 273 -9.23 8.60 18.31
C ILE A 273 -10.63 8.57 17.67
N ALA A 274 -11.23 9.74 17.43
CA ALA A 274 -12.53 9.85 16.80
C ALA A 274 -12.49 9.35 15.34
N SER A 275 -11.43 9.68 14.61
CA SER A 275 -11.20 9.24 13.23
C SER A 275 -11.14 7.71 13.13
N VAL A 276 -10.33 7.08 13.97
CA VAL A 276 -10.18 5.61 14.02
C VAL A 276 -11.50 4.94 14.39
N ALA A 277 -12.18 5.44 15.45
CA ALA A 277 -13.46 4.87 15.88
C ALA A 277 -14.52 4.95 14.79
N GLY A 278 -14.68 6.12 14.16
CA GLY A 278 -15.67 6.32 13.09
C GLY A 278 -15.43 5.42 11.87
N ALA A 279 -14.19 5.31 11.42
CA ALA A 279 -13.85 4.45 10.29
C ALA A 279 -14.01 2.94 10.61
N ALA A 280 -13.68 2.51 11.82
CA ALA A 280 -13.89 1.13 12.24
C ALA A 280 -15.39 0.77 12.35
N GLU A 281 -16.21 1.69 12.84
CA GLU A 281 -17.67 1.54 12.88
C GLU A 281 -18.25 1.52 11.47
N TRP A 282 -17.78 2.41 10.58
CA TRP A 282 -18.17 2.38 9.17
C TRP A 282 -17.84 1.04 8.52
N LEU A 283 -16.61 0.51 8.69
CA LEU A 283 -16.24 -0.79 8.16
C LEU A 283 -17.15 -1.92 8.66
N ARG A 284 -17.59 -1.90 9.94
CA ARG A 284 -18.56 -2.85 10.45
C ARG A 284 -19.93 -2.72 9.80
N ALA A 285 -20.37 -1.48 9.57
CA ALA A 285 -21.68 -1.21 8.98
C ALA A 285 -21.79 -1.63 7.52
N VAL A 286 -20.66 -1.62 6.76
CA VAL A 286 -20.63 -1.96 5.33
C VAL A 286 -20.14 -3.37 5.02
N GLN A 287 -19.94 -4.20 6.03
CA GLN A 287 -19.56 -5.60 5.81
C GLN A 287 -20.67 -6.37 5.09
N ILE A 288 -20.26 -7.30 4.24
CA ILE A 288 -21.15 -8.15 3.43
C ILE A 288 -21.08 -9.57 3.99
N GLU A 289 -22.15 -10.02 4.60
CA GLU A 289 -22.26 -11.35 5.20
C GLU A 289 -22.96 -12.33 4.27
N GLY A 290 -22.72 -13.63 4.48
CA GLY A 290 -23.40 -14.70 3.75
C GLY A 290 -22.93 -14.92 2.33
N TRP A 291 -21.78 -14.34 1.95
CA TRP A 291 -21.18 -14.49 0.63
C TRP A 291 -19.69 -14.78 0.71
N ARG A 292 -19.18 -15.56 -0.24
CA ARG A 292 -17.74 -15.75 -0.45
C ARG A 292 -17.37 -15.48 -1.90
N LEU A 293 -16.13 -14.99 -2.09
CA LEU A 293 -15.53 -14.85 -3.41
C LEU A 293 -14.88 -16.19 -3.78
N GLU A 294 -15.36 -16.82 -4.84
CA GLU A 294 -14.85 -18.08 -5.35
C GLU A 294 -14.03 -17.88 -6.61
N THR A 295 -12.90 -18.59 -6.69
CA THR A 295 -12.08 -18.68 -7.90
C THR A 295 -12.46 -19.94 -8.67
N VAL A 296 -12.92 -19.80 -9.90
CA VAL A 296 -13.37 -20.88 -10.77
C VAL A 296 -12.34 -21.11 -11.86
N PRO A 297 -11.73 -22.29 -11.95
CA PRO A 297 -10.78 -22.60 -13.02
C PRO A 297 -11.42 -22.51 -14.41
N LEU A 298 -10.73 -21.92 -15.37
CA LEU A 298 -11.12 -21.91 -16.79
C LEU A 298 -10.55 -23.16 -17.48
N GLN A 299 -11.22 -23.61 -18.53
CA GLN A 299 -10.77 -24.74 -19.36
C GLN A 299 -9.46 -24.43 -20.10
N SER A 300 -9.24 -23.17 -20.47
CA SER A 300 -8.02 -22.67 -21.10
C SER A 300 -7.66 -21.30 -20.56
N GLU A 301 -6.38 -20.96 -20.65
CA GLU A 301 -5.90 -19.63 -20.31
C GLU A 301 -6.50 -18.59 -21.26
N GLN A 302 -7.06 -17.53 -20.68
CA GLN A 302 -7.60 -16.38 -21.41
C GLN A 302 -6.57 -15.26 -21.40
N ALA A 303 -6.21 -14.78 -22.59
CA ALA A 303 -5.34 -13.61 -22.73
C ALA A 303 -6.17 -12.34 -22.77
N TYR A 304 -5.91 -11.43 -21.85
CA TYR A 304 -6.46 -10.08 -21.81
C TYR A 304 -5.40 -9.04 -22.15
N ARG A 305 -5.80 -7.81 -22.36
CA ARG A 305 -4.88 -6.72 -22.74
C ARG A 305 -3.75 -6.49 -21.72
N TYR A 306 -4.00 -6.74 -20.45
CA TYR A 306 -3.06 -6.37 -19.37
C TYR A 306 -2.62 -7.56 -18.53
N HIS A 307 -3.24 -8.71 -18.66
CA HIS A 307 -2.86 -9.94 -17.94
C HIS A 307 -3.49 -11.16 -18.63
N ASN A 308 -2.99 -12.32 -18.27
CA ASN A 308 -3.61 -13.60 -18.59
C ASN A 308 -4.30 -14.17 -17.36
N ALA A 309 -5.40 -14.88 -17.53
CA ALA A 309 -6.10 -15.55 -16.46
C ALA A 309 -6.39 -17.01 -16.78
N LYS A 310 -6.14 -17.89 -15.81
CA LYS A 310 -6.51 -19.32 -15.82
C LYS A 310 -7.75 -19.59 -14.96
N PHE A 311 -8.40 -18.54 -14.50
CA PHE A 311 -9.56 -18.59 -13.62
C PHE A 311 -10.50 -17.43 -13.90
N ASP A 312 -11.73 -17.58 -13.44
CA ASP A 312 -12.68 -16.49 -13.26
C ASP A 312 -13.05 -16.37 -11.77
N ARG A 313 -13.78 -15.34 -11.41
CA ARG A 313 -14.25 -15.09 -10.03
C ARG A 313 -15.76 -14.92 -10.01
N GLN A 314 -16.40 -15.45 -8.97
CA GLN A 314 -17.83 -15.29 -8.74
C GLN A 314 -18.12 -15.12 -7.26
N LEU A 315 -19.21 -14.42 -6.93
CA LEU A 315 -19.77 -14.39 -5.58
C LEU A 315 -20.75 -15.56 -5.42
N VAL A 316 -20.55 -16.35 -4.37
CA VAL A 316 -21.37 -17.52 -4.06
C VAL A 316 -21.96 -17.34 -2.67
N ALA A 317 -23.27 -17.62 -2.54
CA ALA A 317 -23.95 -17.61 -1.25
C ALA A 317 -23.34 -18.66 -0.31
N ASP A 318 -22.90 -18.22 0.86
CA ASP A 318 -22.30 -19.07 1.89
C ASP A 318 -22.55 -18.43 3.27
N PRO A 319 -23.62 -18.83 3.97
CA PRO A 319 -23.97 -18.24 5.26
C PRO A 319 -22.92 -18.40 6.35
N GLY A 320 -21.97 -19.34 6.19
CA GLY A 320 -20.87 -19.57 7.13
C GLY A 320 -19.56 -18.87 6.75
N ALA A 321 -19.55 -18.11 5.63
CA ALA A 321 -18.35 -17.42 5.20
C ALA A 321 -17.97 -16.25 6.11
N ARG A 322 -16.67 -15.96 6.18
CA ARG A 322 -16.20 -14.70 6.79
C ARG A 322 -16.74 -13.50 6.02
N PRO A 323 -17.05 -12.39 6.69
CA PRO A 323 -17.49 -11.18 6.02
C PRO A 323 -16.54 -10.75 4.90
N LEU A 324 -17.12 -10.23 3.84
CA LEU A 324 -16.45 -9.57 2.73
C LEU A 324 -16.67 -8.06 2.81
N TRP A 325 -15.80 -7.33 2.15
CA TRP A 325 -15.99 -5.91 1.84
C TRP A 325 -15.88 -5.72 0.32
N ALA A 326 -16.77 -4.90 -0.25
CA ALA A 326 -16.53 -4.34 -1.56
C ALA A 326 -15.32 -3.39 -1.46
N ARG A 327 -14.50 -3.28 -2.50
CA ARG A 327 -13.39 -2.33 -2.48
C ARG A 327 -13.89 -0.90 -2.43
N PHE A 328 -14.95 -0.58 -3.18
CA PHE A 328 -15.52 0.75 -3.33
C PHE A 328 -16.95 0.81 -2.82
N TYR A 329 -17.26 1.88 -2.08
CA TYR A 329 -18.58 2.19 -1.58
C TYR A 329 -18.97 3.62 -1.96
N ASP A 330 -20.22 3.79 -2.40
CA ASP A 330 -20.77 5.09 -2.74
C ASP A 330 -20.72 6.05 -1.52
N ILE A 331 -20.30 7.29 -1.79
CA ILE A 331 -20.10 8.29 -0.73
C ILE A 331 -21.44 8.67 -0.05
N ALA A 332 -22.56 8.59 -0.77
CA ALA A 332 -23.85 9.03 -0.25
C ALA A 332 -24.58 7.96 0.55
N ASP A 333 -24.53 6.69 0.10
CA ASP A 333 -25.43 5.65 0.63
C ASP A 333 -24.74 4.33 1.00
N ASN A 334 -23.41 4.24 0.85
CA ASN A 334 -22.62 3.05 1.15
C ASN A 334 -22.98 1.83 0.27
N THR A 335 -23.62 1.98 -0.87
CA THR A 335 -23.79 0.88 -1.82
C THR A 335 -22.46 0.51 -2.48
N PRO A 336 -22.18 -0.78 -2.74
CA PRO A 336 -20.99 -1.16 -3.50
C PRO A 336 -20.93 -0.50 -4.87
N VAL A 337 -19.76 0.02 -5.24
CA VAL A 337 -19.51 0.64 -6.55
C VAL A 337 -18.65 -0.29 -7.38
N LEU A 338 -19.22 -0.77 -8.48
CA LEU A 338 -18.58 -1.66 -9.44
C LEU A 338 -18.59 -1.00 -10.81
N ALA A 339 -17.53 -1.12 -11.59
CA ALA A 339 -17.47 -0.54 -12.92
C ALA A 339 -16.58 -1.34 -13.88
N ASN A 340 -16.88 -1.26 -15.15
CA ASN A 340 -16.05 -1.78 -16.21
C ASN A 340 -14.93 -0.80 -16.62
N ARG A 341 -13.99 -1.24 -17.43
CA ARG A 341 -12.84 -0.43 -17.84
C ARG A 341 -13.22 0.85 -18.60
N ASP A 342 -14.39 0.89 -19.22
CA ASP A 342 -14.96 2.07 -19.86
C ASP A 342 -15.52 3.11 -18.89
N GLY A 343 -15.56 2.79 -17.58
CA GLY A 343 -16.12 3.63 -16.53
C GLY A 343 -17.62 3.45 -16.33
N MET A 344 -18.25 2.54 -17.04
CA MET A 344 -19.68 2.25 -16.86
C MET A 344 -19.91 1.49 -15.56
N ARG A 345 -20.70 2.08 -14.66
CA ARG A 345 -21.14 1.44 -13.40
C ARG A 345 -22.03 0.24 -13.71
N VAL A 346 -21.83 -0.83 -12.97
CA VAL A 346 -22.68 -2.03 -13.03
C VAL A 346 -23.19 -2.35 -11.62
N GLU A 347 -24.32 -3.05 -11.54
CA GLU A 347 -24.99 -3.32 -10.26
C GLU A 347 -24.52 -4.61 -9.60
N ARG A 348 -24.07 -5.59 -10.40
CA ARG A 348 -23.69 -6.90 -9.92
C ARG A 348 -22.31 -7.30 -10.38
N PHE A 349 -21.65 -8.11 -9.57
CA PHE A 349 -20.29 -8.59 -9.83
C PHE A 349 -20.16 -9.39 -11.14
N ASP A 350 -21.19 -10.17 -11.47
CA ASP A 350 -21.21 -10.95 -12.72
C ASP A 350 -21.33 -10.11 -14.00
N GLN A 351 -21.70 -8.83 -13.87
CA GLN A 351 -21.75 -7.86 -14.96
C GLN A 351 -20.39 -7.16 -15.20
N ILE A 352 -19.42 -7.35 -14.31
CA ILE A 352 -18.07 -6.87 -14.55
C ILE A 352 -17.43 -7.73 -15.65
N ASP A 353 -16.80 -7.09 -16.60
CA ASP A 353 -16.06 -7.78 -17.67
C ASP A 353 -15.02 -8.74 -17.08
N PRO A 354 -14.87 -9.95 -17.62
CA PRO A 354 -13.93 -10.94 -17.11
C PRO A 354 -12.50 -10.42 -16.94
N GLU A 355 -12.05 -9.52 -17.80
CA GLU A 355 -10.75 -8.86 -17.71
C GLU A 355 -10.62 -8.05 -16.40
N ARG A 356 -11.67 -7.31 -16.01
CA ARG A 356 -11.66 -6.56 -14.75
C ARG A 356 -11.95 -7.45 -13.55
N ARG A 357 -12.83 -8.43 -13.71
CA ARG A 357 -13.18 -9.37 -12.62
C ARG A 357 -12.01 -10.22 -12.17
N THR A 358 -11.15 -10.63 -13.10
CA THR A 358 -9.95 -11.44 -12.81
C THR A 358 -8.71 -10.60 -12.48
N GLY A 359 -8.58 -9.40 -13.06
CA GLY A 359 -7.41 -8.54 -12.93
C GLY A 359 -7.51 -7.46 -11.85
N TYR A 360 -8.57 -7.48 -11.00
CA TYR A 360 -8.75 -6.49 -9.96
C TYR A 360 -9.46 -7.07 -8.74
N SER A 361 -9.08 -6.62 -7.54
CA SER A 361 -9.67 -7.08 -6.27
C SER A 361 -10.87 -6.22 -5.91
N TRP A 362 -12.06 -6.63 -6.41
CA TRP A 362 -13.33 -5.95 -6.15
C TRP A 362 -13.91 -6.25 -4.76
N TYR A 363 -13.64 -7.43 -4.23
CA TYR A 363 -14.08 -7.91 -2.93
C TYR A 363 -12.94 -8.61 -2.19
N GLY A 364 -12.92 -8.51 -0.87
CA GLY A 364 -11.94 -9.20 -0.03
C GLY A 364 -12.29 -9.13 1.46
N ASN A 365 -11.50 -9.85 2.27
CA ASN A 365 -11.65 -9.94 3.72
C ASN A 365 -10.67 -9.00 4.47
N TRP A 366 -10.20 -7.93 3.83
CA TRP A 366 -9.11 -7.10 4.34
C TRP A 366 -9.36 -6.44 5.68
N ALA A 367 -10.62 -6.13 6.05
CA ALA A 367 -10.93 -5.53 7.33
C ALA A 367 -11.15 -6.53 8.49
N SER A 368 -11.19 -7.86 8.21
CA SER A 368 -11.50 -8.86 9.24
C SER A 368 -10.51 -8.82 10.41
N THR A 369 -9.21 -8.88 10.13
CA THR A 369 -8.17 -8.89 11.18
C THR A 369 -8.17 -7.59 11.98
N LEU A 370 -8.31 -6.46 11.30
CA LEU A 370 -8.40 -5.15 11.94
C LEU A 370 -9.58 -5.09 12.90
N LEU A 371 -10.77 -5.48 12.47
CA LEU A 371 -11.99 -5.38 13.28
C LEU A 371 -12.08 -6.41 14.40
N ASP A 372 -11.57 -7.64 14.16
CA ASP A 372 -11.68 -8.76 15.10
C ASP A 372 -10.59 -8.73 16.18
N ARG A 373 -9.41 -8.19 15.86
CA ARG A 373 -8.23 -8.26 16.73
C ARG A 373 -7.61 -6.89 17.02
N ASP A 374 -7.25 -6.13 15.96
CA ASP A 374 -6.32 -5.01 16.10
C ASP A 374 -7.02 -3.77 16.69
N PHE A 375 -8.23 -3.45 16.22
CA PHE A 375 -9.00 -2.34 16.75
C PHE A 375 -9.48 -2.58 18.21
N PRO A 376 -9.99 -3.75 18.62
CA PRO A 376 -10.24 -4.04 20.02
C PRO A 376 -9.01 -3.90 20.91
N ALA A 377 -7.86 -4.42 20.49
CA ALA A 377 -6.60 -4.29 21.23
C ALA A 377 -6.15 -2.82 21.33
N TRP A 378 -6.27 -2.05 20.26
CA TRP A 378 -5.98 -0.63 20.25
C TRP A 378 -6.90 0.16 21.18
N ARG A 379 -8.21 -0.10 21.15
CA ARG A 379 -9.17 0.52 22.08
C ARG A 379 -8.79 0.28 23.55
N CYS A 380 -8.45 -0.94 23.87
CA CYS A 380 -8.03 -1.29 25.21
C CYS A 380 -6.77 -0.51 25.62
N ARG A 381 -5.79 -0.42 24.75
CA ARG A 381 -4.54 0.32 25.01
C ARG A 381 -4.76 1.83 25.20
N VAL A 382 -5.63 2.44 24.37
CA VAL A 382 -5.81 3.89 24.31
C VAL A 382 -6.92 4.40 25.24
N LEU A 383 -8.03 3.67 25.32
CA LEU A 383 -9.22 4.10 26.05
C LEU A 383 -9.47 3.31 27.36
N GLY A 384 -8.77 2.20 27.56
CA GLY A 384 -8.98 1.33 28.72
C GLY A 384 -10.29 0.56 28.70
N THR A 385 -11.04 0.61 27.60
CA THR A 385 -12.37 0.02 27.46
C THR A 385 -12.53 -0.80 26.18
N THR A 386 -13.32 -1.88 26.26
CA THR A 386 -13.74 -2.69 25.11
C THR A 386 -14.71 -1.90 24.20
N SER A 387 -15.10 -2.49 23.06
CA SER A 387 -16.13 -1.92 22.18
C SER A 387 -17.48 -1.76 22.85
N GLU A 388 -17.77 -2.55 23.89
CA GLU A 388 -19.01 -2.50 24.68
C GLU A 388 -18.89 -1.57 25.90
N GLY A 389 -17.74 -0.86 26.05
CA GLY A 389 -17.50 0.06 27.17
C GLY A 389 -17.09 -0.62 28.47
N ALA A 390 -16.90 -1.95 28.48
CA ALA A 390 -16.37 -2.66 29.66
C ALA A 390 -14.87 -2.39 29.84
N PRO A 391 -14.35 -2.35 31.09
CA PRO A 391 -12.91 -2.23 31.33
C PRO A 391 -12.13 -3.37 30.69
N CYS A 392 -10.98 -3.08 30.12
CA CYS A 392 -10.05 -4.10 29.63
C CYS A 392 -9.37 -4.79 30.83
N THR A 393 -9.37 -6.12 30.85
CA THR A 393 -8.70 -6.95 31.86
C THR A 393 -7.28 -7.27 31.46
#